data_c50b2fd1cfc8cac3dd210b4e8c366577
#
_entry.id   c50b2fd1cfc8cac3dd210b4e8c366577
#
_cell.length_a   1.000
_cell.length_b   1.000
_cell.length_c   1.000
_cell.angle_alpha   90.00
_cell.angle_beta   90.00
_cell.angle_gamma   90.00
#
_symmetry.space_group_name_H-M   'P 1'
#
loop_
_entity.id
_entity.type
_entity.pdbx_description
1 polymer ?
#
loop_
_entity_poly.entity_id
_entity_poly.type
_entity_poly.pdbx_seq_one_letter_code
_entity_poly.pdbx_strand_id
1 'polypeptide(L)'
;MSNSTATASAAANIALVKYWGKASVENNQPATGSLSLGLEDLRTTTTLEYATGDQDTFDTELDDKARRRALGFLDRIRQNHQIAQRLHITTANNFPTGTGLASSASGFAALSLAFDALFDLRLARSDLSRVARLGSGSAARSVYGGVVELISSED
;
A
#
# COMPACT_ATOMS: atom_id res chain seq x y z
N MET A 1 5.34 2.67 -25.21
CA MET A 1 5.16 4.03 -24.64
C MET A 1 5.04 3.84 -23.14
N SER A 2 5.94 4.40 -22.35
CA SER A 2 5.80 4.37 -20.89
C SER A 2 4.59 5.21 -20.51
N ASN A 3 3.67 4.65 -19.72
CA ASN A 3 2.55 5.39 -19.16
C ASN A 3 3.12 6.51 -18.28
N SER A 4 2.69 7.75 -18.52
CA SER A 4 3.07 8.88 -17.65
C SER A 4 2.21 8.93 -16.37
N THR A 5 1.17 8.12 -16.29
CA THR A 5 0.22 8.04 -15.18
C THR A 5 -0.29 6.62 -14.99
N ALA A 6 -0.56 6.24 -13.76
CA ALA A 6 -1.21 4.98 -13.41
C ALA A 6 -2.14 5.18 -12.22
N THR A 7 -3.31 4.55 -12.30
CA THR A 7 -4.32 4.58 -11.24
C THR A 7 -4.62 3.16 -10.78
N ALA A 8 -4.65 2.96 -9.48
CA ALA A 8 -5.06 1.70 -8.87
C ALA A 8 -5.97 1.92 -7.67
N SER A 9 -6.78 0.91 -7.37
CA SER A 9 -7.72 0.94 -6.26
C SER A 9 -7.63 -0.34 -5.45
N ALA A 10 -7.67 -0.21 -4.12
CA ALA A 10 -7.66 -1.34 -3.20
C ALA A 10 -8.75 -1.20 -2.14
N ALA A 11 -9.35 -2.33 -1.75
CA ALA A 11 -10.37 -2.37 -0.71
C ALA A 11 -9.75 -2.25 0.69
N ALA A 12 -10.46 -1.61 1.60
CA ALA A 12 -10.19 -1.74 3.03
C ALA A 12 -10.41 -3.20 3.47
N ASN A 13 -9.79 -3.61 4.57
CA ASN A 13 -10.03 -4.93 5.13
C ASN A 13 -10.28 -4.87 6.63
N ILE A 14 -11.02 -5.85 7.13
CA ILE A 14 -11.23 -6.06 8.56
C ILE A 14 -10.67 -7.43 8.95
N ALA A 15 -9.85 -7.45 10.01
CA ALA A 15 -9.33 -8.70 10.53
C ALA A 15 -10.40 -9.43 11.36
N LEU A 16 -10.74 -10.64 10.94
CA LEU A 16 -11.58 -11.57 11.72
C LEU A 16 -10.72 -12.28 12.78
N VAL A 17 -9.48 -12.62 12.41
CA VAL A 17 -8.45 -13.11 13.33
C VAL A 17 -7.24 -12.23 13.17
N LYS A 18 -6.88 -11.49 14.22
CA LYS A 18 -5.73 -10.58 14.22
C LYS A 18 -4.45 -11.36 14.50
N TYR A 19 -3.35 -10.98 13.84
CA TYR A 19 -2.03 -11.43 14.27
C TYR A 19 -1.59 -10.68 15.53
N TRP A 20 -0.82 -11.35 16.37
CA TRP A 20 -0.21 -10.78 17.57
C TRP A 20 1.30 -10.75 17.42
N GLY A 21 1.89 -9.58 17.72
CA GLY A 21 3.33 -9.38 17.62
C GLY A 21 3.85 -9.23 16.20
N LYS A 22 5.11 -8.83 16.09
CA LYS A 22 5.85 -8.73 14.85
C LYS A 22 7.12 -9.56 14.96
N ALA A 23 7.33 -10.48 14.04
CA ALA A 23 8.59 -11.22 13.89
C ALA A 23 9.70 -10.28 13.38
N SER A 24 9.36 -9.31 12.52
CA SER A 24 10.24 -8.23 12.09
C SER A 24 9.49 -6.90 12.13
N VAL A 25 10.02 -5.94 12.90
CA VAL A 25 9.46 -4.58 12.96
C VAL A 25 9.72 -3.84 11.67
N GLU A 26 10.91 -4.02 11.11
CA GLU A 26 11.34 -3.35 9.88
C GLU A 26 10.47 -3.71 8.68
N ASN A 27 10.13 -4.99 8.52
CA ASN A 27 9.33 -5.48 7.40
C ASN A 27 7.83 -5.63 7.71
N ASN A 28 7.39 -5.20 8.90
CA ASN A 28 6.04 -5.42 9.40
C ASN A 28 5.60 -6.91 9.30
N GLN A 29 6.56 -7.84 9.43
CA GLN A 29 6.30 -9.26 9.32
C GLN A 29 5.53 -9.73 10.58
N PRO A 30 4.36 -10.37 10.41
CA PRO A 30 3.58 -10.84 11.54
C PRO A 30 4.23 -12.08 12.18
N ALA A 31 4.19 -12.16 13.51
CA ALA A 31 4.65 -13.34 14.26
C ALA A 31 3.65 -14.52 14.17
N THR A 32 2.38 -14.23 13.91
CA THR A 32 1.31 -15.23 13.78
C THR A 32 0.48 -14.96 12.54
N GLY A 33 -0.22 -15.97 12.04
CA GLY A 33 -1.15 -15.81 10.93
C GLY A 33 -2.34 -14.90 11.27
N SER A 34 -3.05 -14.46 10.26
CA SER A 34 -4.27 -13.66 10.39
C SER A 34 -5.25 -13.95 9.28
N LEU A 35 -6.54 -13.80 9.59
CA LEU A 35 -7.64 -13.93 8.63
C LEU A 35 -8.36 -12.59 8.51
N SER A 36 -8.65 -12.14 7.31
CA SER A 36 -9.37 -10.88 7.07
C SER A 36 -10.39 -11.01 5.95
N LEU A 37 -11.37 -10.13 6.00
CA LEU A 37 -12.39 -9.93 4.98
C LEU A 37 -12.14 -8.58 4.29
N GLY A 38 -12.06 -8.58 2.96
CA GLY A 38 -12.04 -7.37 2.14
C GLY A 38 -13.42 -6.70 2.15
N LEU A 39 -13.43 -5.40 2.38
CA LEU A 39 -14.65 -4.57 2.34
C LEU A 39 -14.73 -3.93 0.95
N GLU A 40 -15.24 -4.68 -0.04
CA GLU A 40 -15.10 -4.35 -1.45
C GLU A 40 -15.67 -2.98 -1.85
N ASP A 41 -16.72 -2.52 -1.16
CA ASP A 41 -17.33 -1.20 -1.40
C ASP A 41 -16.55 -0.03 -0.76
N LEU A 42 -15.61 -0.32 0.14
CA LEU A 42 -14.81 0.69 0.85
C LEU A 42 -13.39 0.70 0.30
N ARG A 43 -13.12 1.62 -0.60
CA ARG A 43 -11.88 1.62 -1.39
C ARG A 43 -11.09 2.91 -1.25
N THR A 44 -9.78 2.76 -1.34
CA THR A 44 -8.84 3.84 -1.61
C THR A 44 -8.41 3.75 -3.08
N THR A 45 -8.45 4.85 -3.78
CA THR A 45 -7.94 4.98 -5.15
C THR A 45 -6.73 5.91 -5.13
N THR A 46 -5.63 5.48 -5.72
CA THR A 46 -4.39 6.24 -5.83
C THR A 46 -4.00 6.37 -7.29
N THR A 47 -3.71 7.60 -7.71
CA THR A 47 -3.13 7.93 -9.01
C THR A 47 -1.70 8.42 -8.80
N LEU A 48 -0.78 7.90 -9.58
CA LEU A 48 0.60 8.30 -9.63
C LEU A 48 0.94 8.87 -11.00
N GLU A 49 1.64 10.00 -11.01
CA GLU A 49 2.18 10.63 -12.20
C GLU A 49 3.66 10.96 -11.97
N TYR A 50 4.43 11.08 -13.03
CA TYR A 50 5.81 11.53 -12.92
C TYR A 50 5.83 13.00 -12.49
N ALA A 51 6.53 13.31 -11.40
CA ALA A 51 6.74 14.69 -10.98
C ALA A 51 7.72 15.39 -11.95
N THR A 52 7.49 16.67 -12.17
CA THR A 52 8.39 17.53 -12.97
C THR A 52 9.56 18.07 -12.14
N GLY A 53 9.47 17.99 -10.80
CA GLY A 53 10.48 18.45 -9.85
C GLY A 53 11.32 17.32 -9.27
N ASP A 54 12.15 17.68 -8.31
CA ASP A 54 13.10 16.80 -7.61
C ASP A 54 12.52 16.18 -6.32
N GLN A 55 11.25 16.46 -6.01
CA GLN A 55 10.55 15.99 -4.82
C GLN A 55 9.22 15.32 -5.14
N ASP A 56 8.79 14.43 -4.26
CA ASP A 56 7.44 13.88 -4.31
C ASP A 56 6.43 14.90 -3.81
N THR A 57 5.29 14.99 -4.48
CA THR A 57 4.20 15.91 -4.15
C THR A 57 2.90 15.17 -3.96
N PHE A 58 2.03 15.71 -3.12
CA PHE A 58 0.71 15.15 -2.82
C PHE A 58 -0.37 16.20 -3.06
N ASP A 59 -1.38 15.86 -3.82
CA ASP A 59 -2.60 16.66 -4.03
C ASP A 59 -3.64 16.44 -2.92
N THR A 60 -3.38 15.48 -2.03
CA THR A 60 -4.29 15.15 -0.93
C THR A 60 -3.75 15.71 0.37
N GLU A 61 -4.61 16.30 1.18
CA GLU A 61 -4.25 16.70 2.54
C GLU A 61 -3.97 15.44 3.38
N LEU A 62 -2.71 15.27 3.72
CA LEU A 62 -2.24 14.24 4.63
C LEU A 62 -1.69 14.91 5.88
N ASP A 63 -2.00 14.36 7.05
CA ASP A 63 -1.29 14.77 8.25
C ASP A 63 0.21 14.43 8.14
N ASP A 64 1.04 15.09 8.93
CA ASP A 64 2.50 14.94 8.87
C ASP A 64 2.97 13.50 9.08
N LYS A 65 2.26 12.72 9.88
CA LYS A 65 2.59 11.32 10.14
C LYS A 65 2.29 10.45 8.93
N ALA A 66 1.13 10.63 8.30
CA ALA A 66 0.74 9.90 7.09
C ALA A 66 1.68 10.25 5.93
N ARG A 67 2.00 11.56 5.77
CA ARG A 67 2.94 12.03 4.74
C ARG A 67 4.32 11.40 4.92
N ARG A 68 4.91 11.46 6.11
CA ARG A 68 6.23 10.83 6.39
C ARG A 68 6.22 9.34 6.12
N ARG A 69 5.15 8.63 6.49
CA ARG A 69 5.02 7.19 6.22
C ARG A 69 4.95 6.89 4.72
N ALA A 70 4.18 7.67 3.96
CA ALA A 70 4.06 7.50 2.52
C ALA A 70 5.40 7.77 1.81
N LEU A 71 6.12 8.83 2.17
CA LEU A 71 7.44 9.15 1.62
C LEU A 71 8.48 8.06 1.95
N GLY A 72 8.55 7.63 3.20
CA GLY A 72 9.47 6.55 3.60
C GLY A 72 9.17 5.23 2.89
N PHE A 73 7.90 4.93 2.66
CA PHE A 73 7.50 3.77 1.87
C PHE A 73 7.94 3.90 0.40
N LEU A 74 7.69 5.06 -0.24
CA LEU A 74 8.12 5.30 -1.62
C LEU A 74 9.64 5.23 -1.79
N ASP A 75 10.39 5.81 -0.86
CA ASP A 75 11.85 5.73 -0.90
C ASP A 75 12.35 4.29 -0.81
N ARG A 76 11.71 3.47 0.02
CA ARG A 76 12.06 2.07 0.19
C ARG A 76 11.78 1.22 -1.06
N ILE A 77 10.62 1.39 -1.67
CA ILE A 77 10.31 0.64 -2.91
C ILE A 77 11.18 1.10 -4.09
N ARG A 78 11.52 2.39 -4.16
CA ARG A 78 12.47 2.91 -5.16
C ARG A 78 13.85 2.28 -5.02
N GLN A 79 14.37 2.20 -3.80
CA GLN A 79 15.66 1.57 -3.53
C GLN A 79 15.65 0.10 -3.99
N ASN A 80 14.61 -0.64 -3.67
CA ASN A 80 14.48 -2.05 -4.05
C ASN A 80 14.44 -2.27 -5.57
N HIS A 81 13.92 -1.30 -6.32
CA HIS A 81 13.77 -1.39 -7.77
C HIS A 81 14.70 -0.45 -8.56
N GLN A 82 15.63 0.24 -7.87
CA GLN A 82 16.60 1.16 -8.49
C GLN A 82 15.94 2.28 -9.32
N ILE A 83 14.82 2.80 -8.83
CA ILE A 83 14.03 3.86 -9.47
C ILE A 83 14.35 5.20 -8.81
N ALA A 84 14.77 6.18 -9.60
CA ALA A 84 15.06 7.53 -9.10
C ALA A 84 13.90 8.52 -9.31
N GLN A 85 12.94 8.19 -10.18
CA GLN A 85 11.84 9.08 -10.57
C GLN A 85 10.99 9.52 -9.38
N ARG A 86 10.74 10.84 -9.29
CA ARG A 86 9.82 11.43 -8.31
C ARG A 86 8.39 11.42 -8.84
N LEU A 87 7.44 11.45 -7.92
CA LEU A 87 6.04 11.22 -8.22
C LEU A 87 5.16 12.36 -7.71
N HIS A 88 4.12 12.64 -8.46
CA HIS A 88 2.95 13.37 -8.00
C HIS A 88 1.87 12.37 -7.64
N ILE A 89 1.35 12.46 -6.40
CA ILE A 89 0.47 11.46 -5.81
C ILE A 89 -0.89 12.10 -5.49
N THR A 90 -1.95 11.56 -6.07
CA THR A 90 -3.32 11.86 -5.69
C THR A 90 -3.95 10.61 -5.09
N THR A 91 -4.52 10.70 -3.90
CA THR A 91 -5.19 9.58 -3.25
C THR A 91 -6.52 10.02 -2.64
N ALA A 92 -7.54 9.18 -2.76
CA ALA A 92 -8.87 9.44 -2.24
C ALA A 92 -9.51 8.17 -1.70
N ASN A 93 -10.24 8.29 -0.59
CA ASN A 93 -11.09 7.25 -0.03
C ASN A 93 -12.55 7.55 -0.39
N ASN A 94 -13.32 6.53 -0.72
CA ASN A 94 -14.78 6.66 -0.84
C ASN A 94 -15.50 6.43 0.50
N PHE A 95 -14.76 6.39 1.61
CA PHE A 95 -15.25 6.22 2.98
C PHE A 95 -14.56 7.21 3.93
N PRO A 96 -15.19 7.57 5.07
CA PRO A 96 -14.60 8.51 6.01
C PRO A 96 -13.30 7.97 6.63
N THR A 97 -12.27 8.82 6.69
CA THR A 97 -11.02 8.53 7.42
C THR A 97 -11.24 8.70 8.92
N GLY A 98 -10.49 7.96 9.73
CA GLY A 98 -10.54 8.11 11.20
C GLY A 98 -11.69 7.37 11.90
N THR A 99 -12.51 6.61 11.17
CA THR A 99 -13.64 5.84 11.72
C THR A 99 -13.28 4.45 12.24
N GLY A 100 -11.99 4.18 12.46
CA GLY A 100 -11.52 2.84 12.85
C GLY A 100 -11.38 1.86 11.68
N LEU A 101 -11.85 2.22 10.50
CA LEU A 101 -11.58 1.49 9.26
C LEU A 101 -10.13 1.74 8.85
N ALA A 102 -9.42 0.67 8.53
CA ALA A 102 -7.98 0.70 8.26
C ALA A 102 -7.67 1.35 6.90
N SER A 103 -7.84 2.68 6.78
CA SER A 103 -7.50 3.44 5.56
C SER A 103 -6.03 3.28 5.16
N SER A 104 -5.12 3.04 6.11
CA SER A 104 -3.73 2.74 5.81
C SER A 104 -3.55 1.41 5.06
N ALA A 105 -4.42 0.42 5.28
CA ALA A 105 -4.35 -0.86 4.58
C ALA A 105 -4.64 -0.70 3.08
N SER A 106 -5.79 -0.13 2.74
CA SER A 106 -6.17 0.15 1.36
C SER A 106 -5.25 1.18 0.69
N GLY A 107 -4.80 2.20 1.44
CA GLY A 107 -3.90 3.24 0.94
C GLY A 107 -2.56 2.69 0.47
N PHE A 108 -1.85 1.92 1.29
CA PHE A 108 -0.57 1.34 0.88
C PHE A 108 -0.71 0.23 -0.15
N ALA A 109 -1.84 -0.51 -0.16
CA ALA A 109 -2.11 -1.47 -1.21
C ALA A 109 -2.37 -0.77 -2.56
N ALA A 110 -3.21 0.27 -2.61
CA ALA A 110 -3.46 1.06 -3.81
C ALA A 110 -2.17 1.73 -4.34
N LEU A 111 -1.36 2.29 -3.44
CA LEU A 111 -0.08 2.91 -3.78
C LEU A 111 0.91 1.89 -4.38
N SER A 112 0.99 0.67 -3.82
CA SER A 112 1.84 -0.40 -4.35
C SER A 112 1.39 -0.84 -5.74
N LEU A 113 0.08 -1.03 -5.94
CA LEU A 113 -0.49 -1.43 -7.22
C LEU A 113 -0.29 -0.35 -8.30
N ALA A 114 -0.48 0.93 -7.94
CA ALA A 114 -0.26 2.04 -8.86
C ALA A 114 1.23 2.18 -9.22
N PHE A 115 2.14 1.95 -8.27
CA PHE A 115 3.58 1.97 -8.49
C PHE A 115 4.02 0.86 -9.45
N ASP A 116 3.56 -0.38 -9.23
CA ASP A 116 3.82 -1.50 -10.12
C ASP A 116 3.35 -1.21 -11.55
N ALA A 117 2.13 -0.67 -11.70
CA ALA A 117 1.55 -0.34 -12.99
C ALA A 117 2.27 0.81 -13.71
N LEU A 118 2.71 1.86 -12.97
CA LEU A 118 3.39 3.01 -13.54
C LEU A 118 4.77 2.64 -14.10
N PHE A 119 5.50 1.80 -13.37
CA PHE A 119 6.87 1.39 -13.74
C PHE A 119 6.94 0.05 -14.49
N ASP A 120 5.78 -0.55 -14.83
CA ASP A 120 5.68 -1.85 -15.53
C ASP A 120 6.54 -2.94 -14.90
N LEU A 121 6.55 -3.02 -13.55
CA LEU A 121 7.39 -3.98 -12.82
C LEU A 121 6.87 -5.41 -12.95
N ARG A 122 5.57 -5.59 -13.20
CA ARG A 122 4.90 -6.89 -13.39
C ARG A 122 5.11 -7.86 -12.23
N LEU A 123 5.04 -7.31 -11.02
CA LEU A 123 5.22 -8.10 -9.81
C LEU A 123 4.11 -9.14 -9.65
N ALA A 124 4.45 -10.32 -9.18
CA ALA A 124 3.45 -11.30 -8.77
C ALA A 124 2.61 -10.74 -7.60
N ARG A 125 1.36 -11.19 -7.46
CA ARG A 125 0.49 -10.71 -6.37
C ARG A 125 1.08 -10.93 -4.98
N SER A 126 1.79 -12.03 -4.79
CA SER A 126 2.52 -12.31 -3.56
C SER A 126 3.59 -11.25 -3.25
N ASP A 127 4.32 -10.81 -4.27
CA ASP A 127 5.37 -9.79 -4.11
C ASP A 127 4.76 -8.41 -3.87
N LEU A 128 3.67 -8.07 -4.58
CA LEU A 128 2.89 -6.86 -4.29
C LEU A 128 2.36 -6.84 -2.85
N SER A 129 1.91 -7.98 -2.34
CA SER A 129 1.48 -8.14 -0.96
C SER A 129 2.63 -7.88 0.03
N ARG A 130 3.82 -8.42 -0.24
CA ARG A 130 5.04 -8.15 0.54
C ARG A 130 5.42 -6.67 0.49
N VAL A 131 5.38 -6.06 -0.70
CA VAL A 131 5.65 -4.62 -0.88
C VAL A 131 4.65 -3.79 -0.08
N ALA A 132 3.36 -4.00 -0.24
CA ALA A 132 2.33 -3.24 0.48
C ALA A 132 2.48 -3.36 2.01
N ARG A 133 2.92 -4.52 2.52
CA ARG A 133 3.19 -4.77 3.94
C ARG A 133 4.25 -3.83 4.51
N LEU A 134 5.22 -3.40 3.72
CA LEU A 134 6.26 -2.44 4.16
C LEU A 134 5.65 -1.12 4.63
N GLY A 135 4.57 -0.68 4.00
CA GLY A 135 3.84 0.53 4.41
C GLY A 135 2.90 0.29 5.60
N SER A 136 2.20 -0.84 5.61
CA SER A 136 1.29 -1.24 6.69
C SER A 136 1.11 -2.75 6.70
N GLY A 137 1.27 -3.39 7.86
CA GLY A 137 1.12 -4.85 7.98
C GLY A 137 -0.22 -5.38 7.47
N SER A 138 -1.31 -4.61 7.63
CA SER A 138 -2.63 -4.98 7.11
C SER A 138 -2.77 -4.78 5.59
N ALA A 139 -1.92 -3.97 4.95
CA ALA A 139 -2.01 -3.68 3.53
C ALA A 139 -1.72 -4.91 2.66
N ALA A 140 -0.93 -5.86 3.16
CA ALA A 140 -0.68 -7.13 2.48
C ALA A 140 -1.96 -7.83 2.03
N ARG A 141 -3.01 -7.76 2.85
CA ARG A 141 -4.29 -8.41 2.59
C ARG A 141 -5.18 -7.62 1.64
N SER A 142 -5.05 -6.28 1.61
CA SER A 142 -5.81 -5.40 0.70
C SER A 142 -5.36 -5.48 -0.76
N VAL A 143 -4.24 -6.13 -1.05
CA VAL A 143 -3.80 -6.45 -2.42
C VAL A 143 -4.68 -7.54 -3.05
N TYR A 144 -5.25 -8.39 -2.21
CA TYR A 144 -6.22 -9.41 -2.61
C TYR A 144 -7.65 -8.92 -2.34
N GLY A 145 -8.63 -9.56 -2.92
CA GLY A 145 -10.05 -9.33 -2.61
C GLY A 145 -10.62 -10.49 -1.80
N GLY A 146 -11.82 -10.31 -1.23
CA GLY A 146 -12.55 -11.37 -0.54
C GLY A 146 -11.94 -11.76 0.81
N VAL A 147 -11.92 -13.05 1.10
CA VAL A 147 -11.35 -13.61 2.35
C VAL A 147 -9.88 -13.92 2.11
N VAL A 148 -9.02 -13.35 2.95
CA VAL A 148 -7.55 -13.48 2.83
C VAL A 148 -6.97 -14.01 4.12
N GLU A 149 -6.25 -15.11 4.03
CA GLU A 149 -5.39 -15.62 5.07
C GLU A 149 -3.96 -15.14 4.83
N LEU A 150 -3.34 -14.57 5.85
CA LEU A 150 -1.92 -14.28 5.88
C LEU A 150 -1.24 -15.32 6.76
N ILE A 151 -0.43 -16.15 6.14
CA ILE A 151 0.36 -17.17 6.83
C ILE A 151 1.65 -16.53 7.32
N SER A 152 1.99 -16.74 8.60
CA SER A 152 3.30 -16.37 9.10
C SER A 152 4.32 -17.38 8.53
N SER A 153 5.22 -16.90 7.68
CA SER A 153 6.37 -17.70 7.20
C SER A 153 7.65 -17.07 7.73
N GLU A 154 8.68 -17.87 7.90
CA GLU A 154 10.02 -17.42 8.29
C GLU A 154 10.79 -16.77 7.11
N ASP A 155 10.17 -16.63 5.93
CA ASP A 155 10.75 -16.08 4.69
C ASP A 155 10.39 -14.60 4.47
#